data_12a05c74f1cc98a8b74ca160aae4407b
#
_entry.id   12a05c74f1cc98a8b74ca160aae4407b
#
_cell.length_a   1.000
_cell.length_b   1.000
_cell.length_c   1.000
_cell.angle_alpha   90.00
_cell.angle_beta   90.00
_cell.angle_gamma   90.00
#
_symmetry.space_group_name_H-M   'P 1'
#
loop_
_entity.id
_entity.type
_entity.pdbx_description
1 polymer ?
#
loop_
_entity_poly.entity_id
_entity_poly.type
_entity_poly.pdbx_seq_one_letter_code
_entity_poly.pdbx_strand_id
1 'polypeptide(L)'
;MFEFFSIHMNIRHKVVLGLVVMMLVIGSIGGMFYHYLREVERKQQFVEVADDLRDIILEIRRYEKNYLLYGAKEDLAAHQGYIREGVDMLGKVFPGVRDFRGAPLLNHLKQELLDYSQAMERLAAARQQHDSGAVTLQ
;
A
#
# COMPACT_ATOMS: atom_id res chain seq x y z
N MET A 1 -5.18 -38.85 -32.78
CA MET A 1 -4.62 -39.10 -31.46
C MET A 1 -5.68 -39.58 -30.43
N PHE A 2 -6.80 -40.14 -30.86
CA PHE A 2 -7.89 -40.65 -30.00
C PHE A 2 -8.12 -42.15 -30.09
N GLU A 3 -7.26 -42.91 -30.79
CA GLU A 3 -7.45 -44.33 -31.01
C GLU A 3 -6.82 -45.26 -29.96
N PHE A 4 -6.09 -44.72 -28.98
CA PHE A 4 -5.39 -45.54 -27.96
C PHE A 4 -6.27 -46.03 -26.79
N PHE A 5 -7.55 -45.70 -26.77
CA PHE A 5 -8.45 -46.03 -25.66
C PHE A 5 -9.43 -47.17 -25.92
N SER A 6 -9.19 -47.95 -26.98
CA SER A 6 -10.03 -49.12 -27.34
C SER A 6 -9.53 -50.42 -26.76
N ILE A 7 -8.95 -50.41 -25.56
CA ILE A 7 -8.56 -51.63 -24.81
C ILE A 7 -9.78 -52.16 -24.08
N HIS A 8 -9.96 -53.48 -24.14
CA HIS A 8 -11.02 -54.32 -23.56
C HIS A 8 -11.35 -54.06 -22.07
N MET A 9 -11.68 -52.83 -21.74
CA MET A 9 -12.12 -52.46 -20.37
C MET A 9 -13.64 -52.64 -20.26
N ASN A 10 -14.08 -53.31 -19.19
CA ASN A 10 -15.50 -53.42 -18.84
C ASN A 10 -16.14 -52.02 -18.79
N ILE A 11 -17.40 -51.92 -19.20
CA ILE A 11 -18.18 -50.66 -19.28
C ILE A 11 -18.09 -49.91 -17.95
N ARG A 12 -18.06 -50.59 -16.83
CA ARG A 12 -17.90 -50.00 -15.47
C ARG A 12 -16.59 -49.19 -15.31
N HIS A 13 -15.48 -49.69 -15.85
CA HIS A 13 -14.17 -49.01 -15.77
C HIS A 13 -14.13 -47.77 -16.68
N LYS A 14 -14.79 -47.82 -17.84
CA LYS A 14 -14.90 -46.66 -18.74
C LYS A 14 -15.69 -45.50 -18.11
N VAL A 15 -16.79 -45.84 -17.43
CA VAL A 15 -17.61 -44.85 -16.71
C VAL A 15 -16.83 -44.22 -15.54
N VAL A 16 -16.18 -45.07 -14.71
CA VAL A 16 -15.37 -44.59 -13.60
C VAL A 16 -14.21 -43.70 -14.07
N LEU A 17 -13.53 -44.13 -15.15
CA LEU A 17 -12.43 -43.34 -15.70
C LEU A 17 -12.90 -41.97 -16.20
N GLY A 18 -14.06 -41.91 -16.93
CA GLY A 18 -14.65 -40.67 -17.37
C GLY A 18 -14.98 -39.72 -16.19
N LEU A 19 -15.51 -40.30 -15.11
CA LEU A 19 -15.85 -39.53 -13.91
C LEU A 19 -14.60 -39.00 -13.20
N VAL A 20 -13.53 -39.78 -13.13
CA VAL A 20 -12.22 -39.36 -12.57
C VAL A 20 -11.61 -38.22 -13.38
N VAL A 21 -11.61 -38.36 -14.72
CA VAL A 21 -11.10 -37.30 -15.62
C VAL A 21 -11.90 -36.01 -15.43
N MET A 22 -13.23 -36.11 -15.35
CA MET A 22 -14.09 -34.94 -15.12
C MET A 22 -13.80 -34.27 -13.78
N MET A 23 -13.61 -35.05 -12.71
CA MET A 23 -13.22 -34.53 -11.37
C MET A 23 -11.86 -33.83 -11.40
N LEU A 24 -10.88 -34.38 -12.13
CA LEU A 24 -9.56 -33.75 -12.29
C LEU A 24 -9.64 -32.43 -13.04
N VAL A 25 -10.45 -32.34 -14.07
CA VAL A 25 -10.66 -31.08 -14.83
C VAL A 25 -11.32 -30.03 -13.94
N ILE A 26 -12.39 -30.37 -13.25
CA ILE A 26 -13.07 -29.45 -12.33
C ILE A 26 -12.13 -29.02 -11.19
N GLY A 27 -11.37 -29.95 -10.60
CA GLY A 27 -10.39 -29.66 -9.55
C GLY A 27 -9.27 -28.75 -10.01
N SER A 28 -8.77 -28.93 -11.25
CA SER A 28 -7.71 -28.07 -11.81
C SER A 28 -8.21 -26.64 -12.09
N ILE A 29 -9.43 -26.51 -12.62
CA ILE A 29 -10.06 -25.18 -12.83
C ILE A 29 -10.30 -24.48 -11.49
N GLY A 30 -10.84 -25.21 -10.51
CA GLY A 30 -11.09 -24.65 -9.17
C GLY A 30 -9.79 -24.22 -8.46
N GLY A 31 -8.72 -25.02 -8.58
CA GLY A 31 -7.40 -24.69 -8.03
C GLY A 31 -6.78 -23.46 -8.69
N MET A 32 -6.88 -23.37 -10.00
CA MET A 32 -6.39 -22.20 -10.76
C MET A 32 -7.18 -20.93 -10.41
N PHE A 33 -8.50 -21.04 -10.28
CA PHE A 33 -9.35 -19.92 -9.90
C PHE A 33 -9.06 -19.45 -8.45
N TYR A 34 -8.86 -20.39 -7.53
CA TYR A 34 -8.49 -20.06 -6.14
C TYR A 34 -7.14 -19.33 -6.07
N HIS A 35 -6.16 -19.77 -6.85
CA HIS A 35 -4.85 -19.09 -6.94
C HIS A 35 -4.98 -17.68 -7.51
N TYR A 36 -5.80 -17.51 -8.54
CA TYR A 36 -6.06 -16.20 -9.16
C TYR A 36 -6.75 -15.23 -8.20
N LEU A 37 -7.74 -15.70 -7.43
CA LEU A 37 -8.43 -14.86 -6.44
C LEU A 37 -7.47 -14.32 -5.38
N ARG A 38 -6.57 -15.14 -4.86
CA ARG A 38 -5.56 -14.70 -3.89
C ARG A 38 -4.62 -13.62 -4.44
N GLU A 39 -4.31 -13.69 -5.71
CA GLU A 39 -3.45 -12.68 -6.35
C GLU A 39 -4.19 -11.36 -6.55
N VAL A 40 -5.49 -11.41 -6.86
CA VAL A 40 -6.34 -10.22 -6.98
C VAL A 40 -6.52 -9.52 -5.63
N GLU A 41 -6.79 -10.25 -4.56
CA GLU A 41 -6.91 -9.70 -3.20
C GLU A 41 -5.65 -8.92 -2.77
N ARG A 42 -4.46 -9.45 -3.06
CA ARG A 42 -3.19 -8.75 -2.78
C ARG A 42 -3.05 -7.45 -3.56
N LYS A 43 -3.50 -7.41 -4.80
CA LYS A 43 -3.45 -6.20 -5.64
C LYS A 43 -4.44 -5.15 -5.16
N GLN A 44 -5.63 -5.55 -4.71
CA GLN A 44 -6.63 -4.62 -4.16
C GLN A 44 -6.15 -3.94 -2.88
N GLN A 45 -5.56 -4.68 -1.94
CA GLN A 45 -4.98 -4.10 -0.72
C GLN A 45 -3.89 -3.06 -1.03
N PHE A 46 -3.10 -3.27 -2.08
CA PHE A 46 -2.07 -2.31 -2.48
C PHE A 46 -2.67 -1.01 -3.05
N VAL A 47 -3.75 -1.10 -3.82
CA VAL A 47 -4.46 0.07 -4.37
C VAL A 47 -5.10 0.89 -3.25
N GLU A 48 -5.76 0.24 -2.30
CA GLU A 48 -6.37 0.87 -1.13
C GLU A 48 -5.33 1.66 -0.33
N VAL A 49 -4.19 1.06 -0.02
CA VAL A 49 -3.09 1.74 0.66
C VAL A 49 -2.53 2.93 -0.13
N ALA A 50 -2.46 2.81 -1.45
CA ALA A 50 -1.99 3.90 -2.30
C ALA A 50 -2.96 5.09 -2.30
N ASP A 51 -4.27 4.84 -2.27
CA ASP A 51 -5.30 5.88 -2.17
C ASP A 51 -5.26 6.54 -0.78
N ASP A 52 -5.19 5.78 0.30
CA ASP A 52 -5.08 6.32 1.66
C ASP A 52 -3.81 7.17 1.83
N LEU A 53 -2.68 6.71 1.28
CA LEU A 53 -1.42 7.46 1.32
C LEU A 53 -1.52 8.78 0.53
N ARG A 54 -2.23 8.77 -0.60
CA ARG A 54 -2.50 9.97 -1.39
C ARG A 54 -3.31 10.98 -0.58
N ASP A 55 -4.33 10.55 0.13
CA ASP A 55 -5.16 11.43 0.96
C ASP A 55 -4.35 12.03 2.10
N ILE A 56 -3.51 11.23 2.78
CA ILE A 56 -2.58 11.72 3.79
C ILE A 56 -1.65 12.80 3.22
N ILE A 57 -1.07 12.59 2.04
CA ILE A 57 -0.18 13.58 1.38
C ILE A 57 -0.94 14.88 1.07
N LEU A 58 -2.19 14.80 0.66
CA LEU A 58 -3.02 16.00 0.41
C LEU A 58 -3.29 16.78 1.70
N GLU A 59 -3.56 16.09 2.83
CA GLU A 59 -3.74 16.75 4.12
C GLU A 59 -2.43 17.36 4.63
N ILE A 60 -1.28 16.69 4.49
CA ILE A 60 0.04 17.24 4.81
C ILE A 60 0.24 18.58 4.07
N ARG A 61 0.00 18.60 2.75
CA ARG A 61 0.13 19.81 1.93
C ARG A 61 -0.85 20.92 2.33
N ARG A 62 -2.07 20.54 2.71
CA ARG A 62 -3.08 21.50 3.16
C ARG A 62 -2.65 22.20 4.43
N TYR A 63 -2.22 21.45 5.44
CA TYR A 63 -1.78 21.99 6.73
C TYR A 63 -0.45 22.74 6.62
N GLU A 64 0.48 22.27 5.77
CA GLU A 64 1.68 23.04 5.42
C GLU A 64 1.32 24.42 4.90
N LYS A 65 0.46 24.50 3.87
CA LYS A 65 0.04 25.75 3.28
C LYS A 65 -0.67 26.65 4.29
N ASN A 66 -1.53 26.12 5.12
CA ASN A 66 -2.21 26.88 6.17
C ASN A 66 -1.19 27.44 7.17
N TYR A 67 -0.25 26.63 7.64
CA TYR A 67 0.79 27.09 8.56
C TYR A 67 1.68 28.18 7.92
N LEU A 68 2.07 28.04 6.67
CA LEU A 68 2.86 29.05 5.96
C LEU A 68 2.10 30.38 5.82
N LEU A 69 0.80 30.35 5.59
CA LEU A 69 -0.04 31.54 5.41
C LEU A 69 -0.40 32.21 6.75
N TYR A 70 -0.84 31.42 7.72
CA TYR A 70 -1.46 31.93 8.95
C TYR A 70 -0.58 31.81 10.18
N GLY A 71 0.42 30.91 10.18
CA GLY A 71 1.34 30.69 11.32
C GLY A 71 0.70 30.01 12.51
N ALA A 72 -0.50 29.41 12.34
CA ALA A 72 -1.20 28.77 13.44
C ALA A 72 -0.47 27.50 13.91
N LYS A 73 -0.23 27.37 15.22
CA LYS A 73 0.47 26.22 15.81
C LYS A 73 -0.32 24.92 15.64
N GLU A 74 -1.64 25.03 15.60
CA GLU A 74 -2.57 23.94 15.38
C GLU A 74 -2.36 23.29 14.01
N ASP A 75 -2.13 24.10 12.98
CA ASP A 75 -1.84 23.62 11.61
C ASP A 75 -0.50 22.88 11.57
N LEU A 76 0.52 23.38 12.27
CA LEU A 76 1.81 22.69 12.39
C LEU A 76 1.68 21.34 13.10
N ALA A 77 0.91 21.28 14.20
CA ALA A 77 0.66 20.05 14.92
C ALA A 77 -0.12 19.02 14.07
N ALA A 78 -1.12 19.47 13.31
CA ALA A 78 -1.87 18.63 12.40
C ALA A 78 -0.98 18.10 11.27
N HIS A 79 -0.16 18.95 10.66
CA HIS A 79 0.84 18.58 9.66
C HIS A 79 1.76 17.45 10.15
N GLN A 80 2.34 17.60 11.36
CA GLN A 80 3.18 16.56 11.97
C GLN A 80 2.40 15.27 12.28
N GLY A 81 1.11 15.40 12.63
CA GLY A 81 0.21 14.27 12.84
C GLY A 81 0.07 13.41 11.59
N TYR A 82 -0.26 14.03 10.46
CA TYR A 82 -0.42 13.34 9.18
C TYR A 82 0.89 12.74 8.65
N ILE A 83 2.04 13.39 8.89
CA ILE A 83 3.33 12.77 8.54
C ILE A 83 3.56 11.49 9.34
N ARG A 84 3.30 11.49 10.65
CA ARG A 84 3.42 10.28 11.47
C ARG A 84 2.49 9.17 10.99
N GLU A 85 1.25 9.52 10.66
CA GLU A 85 0.28 8.58 10.12
C GLU A 85 0.76 7.95 8.81
N GLY A 86 1.29 8.74 7.87
CA GLY A 86 1.87 8.25 6.62
C GLY A 86 3.08 7.33 6.83
N VAL A 87 3.98 7.69 7.75
CA VAL A 87 5.15 6.87 8.11
C VAL A 87 4.71 5.54 8.74
N ASP A 88 3.72 5.55 9.62
CA ASP A 88 3.16 4.36 10.27
C ASP A 88 2.48 3.45 9.25
N MET A 89 1.69 4.03 8.34
CA MET A 89 1.03 3.29 7.27
C MET A 89 2.05 2.58 6.38
N LEU A 90 3.09 3.29 5.93
CA LEU A 90 4.19 2.70 5.17
C LEU A 90 4.88 1.57 5.93
N GLY A 91 5.05 1.73 7.25
CA GLY A 91 5.62 0.70 8.12
C GLY A 91 4.78 -0.57 8.21
N LYS A 92 3.45 -0.45 8.24
CA LYS A 92 2.50 -1.58 8.29
C LYS A 92 2.44 -2.35 6.96
N VAL A 93 2.56 -1.64 5.84
CA VAL A 93 2.48 -2.23 4.49
C VAL A 93 3.77 -2.92 4.09
N PHE A 94 4.92 -2.42 4.56
CA PHE A 94 6.25 -2.88 4.18
C PHE A 94 6.47 -4.40 4.31
N PRO A 95 6.03 -5.08 5.39
CA PRO A 95 6.19 -6.53 5.51
C PRO A 95 5.47 -7.33 4.41
N GLY A 96 4.31 -6.84 3.95
CA GLY A 96 3.50 -7.51 2.92
C GLY A 96 4.02 -7.33 1.48
N VAL A 97 4.86 -6.33 1.25
CA VAL A 97 5.38 -5.97 -0.08
C VAL A 97 6.89 -6.15 -0.22
N ARG A 98 7.53 -6.81 0.74
CA ARG A 98 8.99 -6.98 0.79
C ARG A 98 9.58 -7.61 -0.47
N ASP A 99 8.83 -8.53 -1.10
CA ASP A 99 9.21 -9.22 -2.33
C ASP A 99 8.78 -8.47 -3.60
N PHE A 100 8.18 -7.30 -3.46
CA PHE A 100 7.70 -6.52 -4.58
C PHE A 100 8.82 -5.60 -5.13
N ARG A 101 8.88 -5.41 -6.44
CA ARG A 101 9.85 -4.49 -7.09
C ARG A 101 9.78 -3.05 -6.54
N GLY A 102 8.66 -2.66 -5.93
CA GLY A 102 8.43 -1.34 -5.34
C GLY A 102 8.91 -1.17 -3.90
N ALA A 103 9.34 -2.23 -3.21
CA ALA A 103 9.75 -2.14 -1.80
C ALA A 103 10.85 -1.09 -1.53
N PRO A 104 11.91 -0.95 -2.36
CA PRO A 104 12.90 0.11 -2.19
C PRO A 104 12.31 1.52 -2.31
N LEU A 105 11.31 1.69 -3.19
CA LEU A 105 10.64 2.98 -3.40
C LEU A 105 9.82 3.40 -2.17
N LEU A 106 9.16 2.46 -1.50
CA LEU A 106 8.42 2.73 -0.27
C LEU A 106 9.35 3.14 0.88
N ASN A 107 10.52 2.51 0.99
CA ASN A 107 11.54 2.92 1.95
C ASN A 107 12.06 4.34 1.67
N HIS A 108 12.31 4.65 0.42
CA HIS A 108 12.73 5.98 0.00
C HIS A 108 11.68 7.03 0.34
N LEU A 109 10.41 6.75 0.02
CA LEU A 109 9.29 7.63 0.34
C LEU A 109 9.17 7.87 1.86
N LYS A 110 9.35 6.82 2.67
CA LYS A 110 9.36 6.95 4.13
C LYS A 110 10.46 7.89 4.62
N GLN A 111 11.67 7.78 4.07
CA GLN A 111 12.78 8.66 4.42
C GLN A 111 12.51 10.10 3.99
N GLU A 112 11.98 10.30 2.79
CA GLU A 112 11.62 11.63 2.32
C GLU A 112 10.55 12.30 3.19
N LEU A 113 9.55 11.56 3.67
CA LEU A 113 8.56 12.10 4.61
C LEU A 113 9.21 12.53 5.94
N LEU A 114 10.17 11.77 6.45
CA LEU A 114 10.89 12.12 7.67
C LEU A 114 11.78 13.36 7.47
N ASP A 115 12.51 13.44 6.37
CA ASP A 115 13.36 14.58 6.03
C ASP A 115 12.52 15.84 5.82
N TYR A 116 11.36 15.68 5.18
CA TYR A 116 10.40 16.76 5.00
C TYR A 116 9.86 17.28 6.34
N SER A 117 9.53 16.39 7.28
CA SER A 117 9.12 16.76 8.65
C SER A 117 10.18 17.60 9.34
N GLN A 118 11.46 17.18 9.27
CA GLN A 118 12.57 17.92 9.86
C GLN A 118 12.76 19.28 9.21
N ALA A 119 12.63 19.38 7.89
CA ALA A 119 12.72 20.67 7.20
C ALA A 119 11.64 21.64 7.66
N MET A 120 10.40 21.14 7.82
CA MET A 120 9.29 21.93 8.31
C MET A 120 9.47 22.40 9.76
N GLU A 121 10.03 21.55 10.62
CA GLU A 121 10.38 21.92 12.01
C GLU A 121 11.44 23.02 12.06
N ARG A 122 12.47 22.94 11.25
CA ARG A 122 13.52 23.96 11.14
C ARG A 122 12.92 25.30 10.69
N LEU A 123 12.04 25.27 9.70
CA LEU A 123 11.34 26.47 9.21
C LEU A 123 10.45 27.07 10.28
N ALA A 124 9.72 26.26 11.02
CA ALA A 124 8.89 26.71 12.14
C ALA A 124 9.73 27.35 13.26
N ALA A 125 10.86 26.77 13.62
CA ALA A 125 11.79 27.31 14.60
C ALA A 125 12.39 28.65 14.16
N ALA A 126 12.82 28.76 12.90
CA ALA A 126 13.34 30.00 12.33
C ALA A 126 12.29 31.14 12.33
N ARG A 127 11.02 30.81 12.01
CA ARG A 127 9.93 31.78 12.06
C ARG A 127 9.67 32.27 13.49
N GLN A 128 9.65 31.39 14.48
CA GLN A 128 9.46 31.76 15.87
C GLN A 128 10.60 32.66 16.40
N GLN A 129 11.84 32.39 16.00
CA GLN A 129 12.98 33.25 16.35
C GLN A 129 12.86 34.65 15.75
N HIS A 130 12.43 34.75 14.50
CA HIS A 130 12.21 36.02 13.83
C HIS A 130 11.13 36.85 14.52
N ASP A 131 9.98 36.22 14.83
CA ASP A 131 8.86 36.88 15.51
C ASP A 131 9.25 37.32 16.93
N SER A 132 10.02 36.52 17.66
CA SER A 132 10.52 36.86 18.99
C SER A 132 11.53 38.02 18.96
N GLY A 133 12.39 38.09 17.95
CA GLY A 133 13.36 39.15 17.77
C GLY A 133 12.68 40.49 17.41
N ALA A 134 11.60 40.46 16.65
CA ALA A 134 10.85 41.67 16.28
C ALA A 134 10.14 42.31 17.48
N VAL A 135 9.69 41.52 18.45
CA VAL A 135 9.03 42.01 19.69
C VAL A 135 10.03 42.66 20.67
N THR A 136 11.31 42.31 20.60
CA THR A 136 12.32 42.84 21.53
C THR A 136 12.87 44.23 21.11
N LEU A 137 12.53 44.70 19.92
CA LEU A 137 13.00 45.98 19.37
C LEU A 137 11.97 47.11 19.45
N GLN A 138 10.82 46.91 20.07
CA GLN A 138 9.80 47.93 20.40
C GLN A 138 9.83 48.29 21.87
#